data_b8911f75654311345b4a63b3bf8aec32
#
_entry.id   b8911f75654311345b4a63b3bf8aec32
#
_cell.length_a   1.000
_cell.length_b   1.000
_cell.length_c   1.000
_cell.angle_alpha   90.00
_cell.angle_beta   90.00
_cell.angle_gamma   90.00
#
_symmetry.space_group_name_H-M   'P 1'
#
loop_
_entity.id
_entity.type
_entity.pdbx_description
1 polymer ?
#
loop_
_entity_poly.entity_id
_entity_poly.type
_entity_poly.pdbx_seq_one_letter_code
_entity_poly.pdbx_strand_id
1 'polypeptide(L)'
;AAWAAHKYLMHGPLWFLHADHHTKEPGFFEKNDYFFLIFAIPSWLCIMLGMMYGVSESVAFGLGIAAYGFTYFLVHEIFIHQRFRFLQRSNSPYWNAVRLKHKLHHKSLTKDGAEHFGLLWVPLDWIRAQKKKA
;
A
#
# COMPACT_ATOMS: atom_id res chain seq x y z
N ALA A 1 6.72 -1.94 -9.72
CA ALA A 1 5.96 -3.18 -9.45
C ALA A 1 4.67 -2.88 -8.66
N ALA A 2 4.74 -2.25 -7.48
CA ALA A 2 3.60 -2.03 -6.56
C ALA A 2 2.43 -1.23 -7.14
N TRP A 3 2.70 -0.12 -7.84
CA TRP A 3 1.67 0.63 -8.56
C TRP A 3 0.90 -0.26 -9.56
N ALA A 4 1.62 -1.11 -10.28
CA ALA A 4 1.02 -2.02 -11.25
C ALA A 4 0.19 -3.13 -10.56
N ALA A 5 0.69 -3.69 -9.46
CA ALA A 5 -0.05 -4.66 -8.66
C ALA A 5 -1.35 -4.06 -8.12
N HIS A 6 -1.30 -2.84 -7.57
CA HIS A 6 -2.49 -2.15 -7.07
C HIS A 6 -3.50 -1.90 -8.21
N LYS A 7 -3.04 -1.31 -9.33
CA LYS A 7 -3.92 -0.95 -10.45
C LYS A 7 -4.50 -2.17 -11.19
N TYR A 8 -3.66 -3.16 -11.49
CA TYR A 8 -4.05 -4.23 -12.41
C TYR A 8 -4.46 -5.54 -11.71
N LEU A 9 -3.97 -5.82 -10.50
CA LEU A 9 -4.38 -6.99 -9.74
C LEU A 9 -5.48 -6.65 -8.73
N MET A 10 -5.24 -5.68 -7.83
CA MET A 10 -6.19 -5.35 -6.76
C MET A 10 -7.44 -4.66 -7.31
N HIS A 11 -7.32 -3.70 -8.23
CA HIS A 11 -8.43 -3.11 -8.97
C HIS A 11 -8.81 -3.89 -10.24
N GLY A 12 -8.30 -5.08 -10.43
CA GLY A 12 -8.61 -6.00 -11.52
C GLY A 12 -9.30 -7.28 -11.02
N PRO A 13 -8.71 -8.47 -11.31
CA PRO A 13 -9.31 -9.74 -10.96
C PRO A 13 -9.46 -9.98 -9.45
N LEU A 14 -8.65 -9.33 -8.61
CA LEU A 14 -8.71 -9.48 -7.16
C LEU A 14 -9.50 -8.36 -6.46
N TRP A 15 -10.35 -7.62 -7.19
CA TRP A 15 -11.20 -6.58 -6.63
C TRP A 15 -12.09 -7.10 -5.49
N PHE A 16 -12.54 -8.34 -5.55
CA PHE A 16 -13.37 -8.94 -4.50
C PHE A 16 -12.67 -9.04 -3.13
N LEU A 17 -11.32 -9.00 -3.11
CA LEU A 17 -10.53 -8.88 -1.87
C LEU A 17 -10.25 -7.42 -1.49
N HIS A 18 -10.31 -6.48 -2.43
CA HIS A 18 -9.93 -5.08 -2.22
C HIS A 18 -11.13 -4.15 -2.01
N ALA A 19 -12.32 -4.60 -2.38
CA ALA A 19 -13.53 -3.78 -2.37
C ALA A 19 -13.91 -3.27 -0.97
N ASP A 20 -13.81 -4.10 0.07
CA ASP A 20 -14.14 -3.72 1.45
C ASP A 20 -13.20 -2.65 2.02
N HIS A 21 -11.97 -2.59 1.51
CA HIS A 21 -11.02 -1.53 1.81
C HIS A 21 -11.48 -0.15 1.30
N HIS A 22 -12.22 -0.11 0.20
CA HIS A 22 -12.83 1.12 -0.35
C HIS A 22 -14.18 1.47 0.28
N THR A 23 -14.94 0.48 0.74
CA THR A 23 -16.31 0.68 1.26
C THR A 23 -16.38 0.81 2.78
N LYS A 24 -15.27 0.64 3.48
CA LYS A 24 -15.13 0.76 4.94
C LYS A 24 -16.22 -0.02 5.69
N GLU A 25 -16.15 -1.33 5.59
CA GLU A 25 -17.02 -2.21 6.36
C GLU A 25 -16.66 -2.19 7.87
N PRO A 26 -17.61 -2.47 8.76
CA PRO A 26 -17.34 -2.53 10.19
C PRO A 26 -16.49 -3.75 10.54
N GLY A 27 -15.38 -3.53 11.24
CA GLY A 27 -14.46 -4.59 11.68
C GLY A 27 -13.02 -4.11 11.73
N PHE A 28 -12.17 -4.88 12.39
CA PHE A 28 -10.74 -4.61 12.41
C PHE A 28 -10.04 -5.26 11.22
N PHE A 29 -10.50 -6.45 10.82
CA PHE A 29 -9.95 -7.19 9.69
C PHE A 29 -10.78 -6.96 8.42
N GLU A 30 -10.09 -6.76 7.32
CA GLU A 30 -10.65 -6.59 5.97
C GLU A 30 -10.21 -7.77 5.09
N LYS A 31 -10.97 -8.08 4.04
CA LYS A 31 -10.50 -9.04 3.01
C LYS A 31 -9.21 -8.57 2.35
N ASN A 32 -9.02 -7.27 2.29
CA ASN A 32 -7.77 -6.66 1.84
C ASN A 32 -6.54 -7.16 2.60
N ASP A 33 -6.68 -7.62 3.85
CA ASP A 33 -5.56 -8.16 4.64
C ASP A 33 -4.99 -9.46 4.03
N TYR A 34 -5.75 -10.19 3.21
CA TYR A 34 -5.23 -11.35 2.48
C TYR A 34 -4.08 -11.01 1.53
N PHE A 35 -3.98 -9.76 1.06
CA PHE A 35 -2.81 -9.33 0.28
C PHE A 35 -1.51 -9.43 1.06
N PHE A 36 -1.55 -9.30 2.39
CA PHE A 36 -0.39 -9.56 3.22
C PHE A 36 0.14 -10.99 2.97
N LEU A 37 -0.73 -12.00 3.00
CA LEU A 37 -0.34 -13.40 2.76
C LEU A 37 0.08 -13.63 1.30
N ILE A 38 -0.64 -13.04 0.34
CA ILE A 38 -0.36 -13.15 -1.10
C ILE A 38 1.06 -12.68 -1.44
N PHE A 39 1.57 -11.68 -0.73
CA PHE A 39 2.94 -11.17 -0.93
C PHE A 39 3.95 -11.76 0.06
N ALA A 40 3.57 -12.03 1.30
CA ALA A 40 4.48 -12.57 2.32
C ALA A 40 4.92 -14.01 2.00
N ILE A 41 4.01 -14.87 1.52
CA ILE A 41 4.33 -16.27 1.20
C ILE A 41 5.36 -16.35 0.06
N PRO A 42 5.17 -15.73 -1.12
CA PRO A 42 6.20 -15.73 -2.16
C PRO A 42 7.52 -15.08 -1.71
N SER A 43 7.46 -13.99 -0.94
CA SER A 43 8.65 -13.36 -0.36
C SER A 43 9.46 -14.35 0.48
N TRP A 44 8.80 -15.00 1.43
CA TRP A 44 9.40 -15.99 2.31
C TRP A 44 9.97 -17.18 1.52
N LEU A 45 9.22 -17.72 0.53
CA LEU A 45 9.69 -18.80 -0.33
C LEU A 45 10.93 -18.40 -1.12
N CYS A 46 10.95 -17.20 -1.71
CA CYS A 46 12.12 -16.71 -2.44
C CYS A 46 13.36 -16.59 -1.54
N ILE A 47 13.21 -16.11 -0.30
CA ILE A 47 14.31 -16.04 0.65
C ILE A 47 14.77 -17.44 1.06
N MET A 48 13.84 -18.27 1.50
CA MET A 48 14.13 -19.63 2.00
C MET A 48 14.81 -20.49 0.93
N LEU A 49 14.18 -20.60 -0.24
CA LEU A 49 14.72 -21.44 -1.34
C LEU A 49 16.00 -20.83 -1.91
N GLY A 50 16.08 -19.50 -2.01
CA GLY A 50 17.29 -18.82 -2.44
C GLY A 50 18.47 -19.09 -1.52
N MET A 51 18.26 -19.11 -0.21
CA MET A 51 19.28 -19.48 0.78
C MET A 51 19.65 -20.96 0.69
N MET A 52 18.66 -21.85 0.54
CA MET A 52 18.90 -23.31 0.46
C MET A 52 19.68 -23.71 -0.78
N TYR A 53 19.44 -23.07 -1.92
CA TYR A 53 20.07 -23.41 -3.21
C TYR A 53 21.20 -22.44 -3.62
N GLY A 54 21.55 -21.48 -2.79
CA GLY A 54 22.63 -20.51 -3.06
C GLY A 54 22.29 -19.50 -4.16
N VAL A 55 21.00 -19.20 -4.41
CA VAL A 55 20.54 -18.26 -5.45
C VAL A 55 20.31 -16.88 -4.83
N SER A 56 21.35 -16.05 -4.88
CA SER A 56 21.35 -14.71 -4.26
C SER A 56 20.29 -13.77 -4.83
N GLU A 57 19.98 -13.87 -6.12
CA GLU A 57 18.95 -13.07 -6.80
C GLU A 57 17.55 -13.35 -6.24
N SER A 58 17.27 -14.64 -5.93
CA SER A 58 16.01 -15.03 -5.30
C SER A 58 15.90 -14.43 -3.89
N VAL A 59 16.97 -14.47 -3.10
CA VAL A 59 17.01 -13.85 -1.77
C VAL A 59 16.76 -12.35 -1.87
N ALA A 60 17.49 -11.67 -2.77
CA ALA A 60 17.35 -10.22 -2.97
C ALA A 60 15.93 -9.84 -3.42
N PHE A 61 15.31 -10.61 -4.29
CA PHE A 61 13.93 -10.40 -4.75
C PHE A 61 12.93 -10.57 -3.59
N GLY A 62 13.06 -11.64 -2.80
CA GLY A 62 12.23 -11.87 -1.61
C GLY A 62 12.37 -10.77 -0.57
N LEU A 63 13.60 -10.33 -0.27
CA LEU A 63 13.85 -9.20 0.63
C LEU A 63 13.24 -7.89 0.10
N GLY A 64 13.28 -7.66 -1.22
CA GLY A 64 12.63 -6.51 -1.85
C GLY A 64 11.10 -6.51 -1.64
N ILE A 65 10.44 -7.66 -1.77
CA ILE A 65 9.00 -7.80 -1.47
C ILE A 65 8.74 -7.53 0.02
N ALA A 66 9.54 -8.10 0.92
CA ALA A 66 9.39 -7.91 2.37
C ALA A 66 9.56 -6.44 2.77
N ALA A 67 10.59 -5.76 2.27
CA ALA A 67 10.84 -4.35 2.55
C ALA A 67 9.68 -3.45 2.04
N TYR A 68 9.16 -3.76 0.84
CA TYR A 68 8.00 -3.04 0.33
C TYR A 68 6.75 -3.30 1.18
N GLY A 69 6.46 -4.56 1.54
CA GLY A 69 5.32 -4.93 2.38
C GLY A 69 5.37 -4.24 3.74
N PHE A 70 6.55 -4.17 4.36
CA PHE A 70 6.76 -3.43 5.61
C PHE A 70 6.51 -1.93 5.45
N THR A 71 7.03 -1.32 4.38
CA THR A 71 6.78 0.09 4.07
C THR A 71 5.29 0.35 3.81
N TYR A 72 4.64 -0.54 3.07
CA TYR A 72 3.20 -0.47 2.84
C TYR A 72 2.43 -0.51 4.17
N PHE A 73 2.73 -1.45 5.04
CA PHE A 73 2.08 -1.55 6.35
C PHE A 73 2.22 -0.26 7.17
N LEU A 74 3.44 0.28 7.29
CA LEU A 74 3.68 1.51 8.05
C LEU A 74 2.95 2.72 7.45
N VAL A 75 3.04 2.90 6.14
CA VAL A 75 2.49 4.10 5.49
C VAL A 75 0.99 3.96 5.26
N HIS A 76 0.54 2.82 4.75
CA HIS A 76 -0.85 2.61 4.35
C HIS A 76 -1.74 2.34 5.55
N GLU A 77 -1.43 1.30 6.35
CA GLU A 77 -2.29 0.85 7.44
C GLU A 77 -2.20 1.76 8.68
N ILE A 78 -0.97 2.16 9.03
CA ILE A 78 -0.76 2.93 10.26
C ILE A 78 -0.95 4.42 9.99
N PHE A 79 -0.21 4.99 9.03
CA PHE A 79 -0.20 6.43 8.84
C PHE A 79 -1.44 6.93 8.07
N ILE A 80 -1.86 6.28 6.99
CA ILE A 80 -2.98 6.74 6.15
C ILE A 80 -4.32 6.30 6.75
N HIS A 81 -4.55 5.00 6.92
CA HIS A 81 -5.81 4.43 7.42
C HIS A 81 -5.98 4.54 8.93
N GLN A 82 -4.88 4.80 9.66
CA GLN A 82 -4.90 5.00 11.11
C GLN A 82 -5.52 3.82 11.88
N ARG A 83 -5.32 2.59 11.38
CA ARG A 83 -5.76 1.36 12.07
C ARG A 83 -5.20 1.25 13.49
N PHE A 84 -4.03 1.83 13.73
CA PHE A 84 -3.39 1.93 15.03
C PHE A 84 -3.28 3.39 15.45
N ARG A 85 -3.39 3.66 16.76
CA ARG A 85 -3.44 5.01 17.32
C ARG A 85 -2.08 5.73 17.43
N PHE A 86 -1.08 5.34 16.65
CA PHE A 86 0.21 6.02 16.59
C PHE A 86 0.49 6.53 15.16
N LEU A 87 1.38 7.51 15.03
CA LEU A 87 1.70 8.20 13.75
C LEU A 87 0.49 8.87 13.05
N GLN A 88 -0.54 9.23 13.80
CA GLN A 88 -1.79 9.77 13.24
C GLN A 88 -1.63 11.19 12.70
N ARG A 89 -0.70 11.97 13.24
CA ARG A 89 -0.49 13.37 12.87
C ARG A 89 0.87 13.57 12.25
N SER A 90 0.93 14.43 11.24
CA SER A 90 2.17 14.87 10.62
C SER A 90 2.04 16.33 10.21
N ASN A 91 3.06 17.11 10.53
CA ASN A 91 3.20 18.50 10.05
C ASN A 91 3.97 18.58 8.72
N SER A 92 4.41 17.43 8.18
CA SER A 92 5.13 17.37 6.91
C SER A 92 4.18 17.57 5.73
N PRO A 93 4.41 18.56 4.85
CA PRO A 93 3.64 18.77 3.64
C PRO A 93 3.63 17.56 2.71
N TYR A 94 4.74 16.80 2.66
CA TYR A 94 4.85 15.57 1.88
C TYR A 94 3.87 14.51 2.40
N TRP A 95 3.91 14.20 3.70
CA TRP A 95 3.04 13.18 4.28
C TRP A 95 1.55 13.56 4.23
N ASN A 96 1.24 14.85 4.37
CA ASN A 96 -0.13 15.34 4.18
C ASN A 96 -0.60 15.19 2.74
N ALA A 97 0.29 15.41 1.75
CA ALA A 97 -0.01 15.17 0.34
C ALA A 97 -0.20 13.68 0.01
N VAL A 98 0.62 12.78 0.60
CA VAL A 98 0.46 11.32 0.48
C VAL A 98 -0.91 10.88 0.99
N ARG A 99 -1.30 11.34 2.18
CA ARG A 99 -2.62 11.02 2.77
C ARG A 99 -3.78 11.57 1.94
N LEU A 100 -3.67 12.81 1.44
CA LEU A 100 -4.69 13.41 0.58
C LEU A 100 -4.88 12.61 -0.70
N LYS A 101 -3.77 12.24 -1.35
CA LYS A 101 -3.77 11.44 -2.58
C LYS A 101 -4.48 10.11 -2.38
N HIS A 102 -4.19 9.42 -1.30
CA HIS A 102 -4.83 8.15 -0.98
C HIS A 102 -6.32 8.31 -0.65
N LYS A 103 -6.71 9.38 0.06
CA LYS A 103 -8.13 9.72 0.28
C LYS A 103 -8.88 9.96 -1.03
N LEU A 104 -8.23 10.54 -2.04
CA LEU A 104 -8.84 10.73 -3.35
C LEU A 104 -8.97 9.40 -4.11
N HIS A 105 -8.01 8.49 -3.95
CA HIS A 105 -8.10 7.13 -4.46
C HIS A 105 -9.34 6.40 -3.90
N HIS A 106 -9.60 6.50 -2.61
CA HIS A 106 -10.76 5.92 -1.93
C HIS A 106 -12.11 6.60 -2.22
N LYS A 107 -12.16 7.67 -3.01
CA LYS A 107 -13.44 8.24 -3.46
C LYS A 107 -14.16 7.35 -4.44
N SER A 108 -13.45 6.54 -5.22
CA SER A 108 -14.06 5.52 -6.06
C SER A 108 -14.42 4.30 -5.19
N LEU A 109 -15.70 3.97 -5.13
CA LEU A 109 -16.21 2.79 -4.42
C LEU A 109 -16.32 1.57 -5.34
N THR A 110 -15.88 1.69 -6.58
CA THR A 110 -15.88 0.63 -7.59
C THR A 110 -14.46 0.39 -8.09
N LYS A 111 -14.24 -0.77 -8.73
CA LYS A 111 -12.94 -1.10 -9.32
C LYS A 111 -12.50 -0.11 -10.40
N ASP A 112 -13.46 0.50 -11.08
CA ASP A 112 -13.26 1.44 -12.18
C ASP A 112 -13.34 2.88 -11.68
N GLY A 113 -12.62 3.79 -12.36
CA GLY A 113 -12.64 5.22 -12.04
C GLY A 113 -11.74 5.64 -10.87
N ALA A 114 -11.07 4.70 -10.19
CA ALA A 114 -10.06 5.06 -9.22
C ALA A 114 -8.82 5.63 -9.89
N GLU A 115 -8.22 6.62 -9.25
CA GLU A 115 -6.96 7.25 -9.67
C GLU A 115 -5.92 7.14 -8.55
N HIS A 116 -4.68 7.54 -8.83
CA HIS A 116 -3.66 7.71 -7.79
C HIS A 116 -3.21 6.41 -7.08
N PHE A 117 -3.01 5.32 -7.80
CA PHE A 117 -2.61 4.01 -7.26
C PHE A 117 -1.23 3.95 -6.59
N GLY A 118 -0.39 4.97 -6.75
CA GLY A 118 0.94 4.98 -6.14
C GLY A 118 0.91 5.31 -4.65
N LEU A 119 1.68 4.58 -3.83
CA LEU A 119 1.73 4.79 -2.38
C LEU A 119 2.56 6.03 -1.99
N LEU A 120 3.82 6.07 -2.41
CA LEU A 120 4.79 7.09 -1.94
C LEU A 120 4.99 8.25 -2.92
N TRP A 121 4.76 8.03 -4.20
CA TRP A 121 4.98 9.09 -5.19
C TRP A 121 3.84 10.11 -5.17
N VAL A 122 4.18 11.39 -5.03
CA VAL A 122 3.25 12.52 -5.04
C VAL A 122 3.81 13.63 -5.91
N PRO A 123 3.01 14.28 -6.80
CA PRO A 123 3.44 15.44 -7.56
C PRO A 123 3.90 16.58 -6.66
N LEU A 124 4.95 17.29 -7.09
CA LEU A 124 5.52 18.41 -6.31
C LEU A 124 4.51 19.52 -6.03
N ASP A 125 3.59 19.77 -6.95
CA ASP A 125 2.56 20.81 -6.79
C ASP A 125 1.60 20.48 -5.64
N TRP A 126 1.32 19.21 -5.40
CA TRP A 126 0.51 18.78 -4.26
C TRP A 126 1.23 19.01 -2.94
N ILE A 127 2.53 18.75 -2.89
CA ILE A 127 3.36 19.01 -1.70
C ILE A 127 3.41 20.52 -1.42
N ARG A 128 3.61 21.35 -2.46
CA ARG A 128 3.60 22.81 -2.35
C ARG A 128 2.25 23.34 -1.86
N ALA A 129 1.14 22.77 -2.34
CA ALA A 129 -0.20 23.14 -1.90
C ALA A 129 -0.44 22.84 -0.41
N GLN A 130 0.11 21.74 0.12
CA GLN A 130 0.02 21.43 1.55
C GLN A 130 0.90 22.36 2.40
N LYS A 131 2.04 22.83 1.87
CA LYS A 131 2.91 23.79 2.56
C LYS A 131 2.25 25.15 2.80
N LYS A 132 1.31 25.56 1.94
CA LYS A 132 0.54 26.82 2.09
C LYS A 132 -0.60 26.71 3.13
N LYS A 133 -0.95 25.49 3.57
CA LYS A 133 -2.04 25.25 4.53
C LYS A 133 -1.54 24.97 5.96
N ALA A 134 -0.25 24.76 6.11
CA ALA A 134 0.43 24.55 7.40
C ALA A 134 0.93 25.88 7.97
#